data_d2cdd00b04c18c020ac5aaf71f38dc9c
#
_entry.id   d2cdd00b04c18c020ac5aaf71f38dc9c
#
_cell.length_a   1.000
_cell.length_b   1.000
_cell.length_c   1.000
_cell.angle_alpha   90.00
_cell.angle_beta   90.00
_cell.angle_gamma   90.00
#
_symmetry.space_group_name_H-M   'P 1'
#
loop_
_entity.id
_entity.type
_entity.pdbx_description
1 polymer ?
#
loop_
_entity_poly.entity_id
_entity_poly.type
_entity_poly.pdbx_seq_one_letter_code
_entity_poly.pdbx_strand_id
1 'polypeptide(L)'
;MKKKEPKISVIMPVYNAEKTIERAILSVINQTYNNIELILINDGSTDGTENIMKSYLEKGSKIDIKYYFQKNSGPSIAKNLGINMAKGEYILFVDSDDTISENYIESLVINQKEGTIIGASYKIIRDTEKNDNGIIITNKIYDIRNEILNDLVIGNLNGFIWLYLFNKEKMKNIYFEKDIRYMEDTLFLIKYIINNNINNIIYLKDIYYNYYQTDGSITNNTNKIIKNILSFTNSIRKIENIIPKEEKELKEICKKSRANRISKLIENNVSKIKERKILKEYQKSEEIKQIIKELIEDCNIKSGYKLYLKFTMNSPYILFLSYVKIREILKKMK
;
A
#
# COMPACT_ATOMS: atom_id res chain seq x y z
N MET A 1 -8.12 17.20 35.49
CA MET A 1 -6.77 16.83 35.04
C MET A 1 -6.74 16.94 33.52
N LYS A 2 -5.86 17.78 32.92
CA LYS A 2 -5.66 17.75 31.46
C LYS A 2 -5.15 16.35 31.09
N LYS A 3 -5.84 15.64 30.20
CA LYS A 3 -5.40 14.36 29.66
C LYS A 3 -4.02 14.61 29.04
N LYS A 4 -3.00 13.86 29.45
CA LYS A 4 -1.65 13.98 28.88
C LYS A 4 -1.75 13.72 27.38
N GLU A 5 -1.30 14.65 26.55
CA GLU A 5 -1.27 14.48 25.09
C GLU A 5 -0.36 13.29 24.74
N PRO A 6 -0.87 12.25 24.04
CA PRO A 6 -0.08 11.09 23.71
C PRO A 6 1.05 11.46 22.75
N LYS A 7 2.23 10.85 22.90
CA LYS A 7 3.32 11.02 21.95
C LYS A 7 3.03 10.25 20.66
N ILE A 8 3.21 10.90 19.52
CA ILE A 8 3.02 10.31 18.19
C ILE A 8 4.37 10.08 17.53
N SER A 9 4.65 8.86 17.10
CA SER A 9 5.81 8.53 16.27
C SER A 9 5.38 8.55 14.80
N VAL A 10 5.88 9.54 14.05
CA VAL A 10 5.73 9.58 12.60
C VAL A 10 6.91 8.85 11.97
N ILE A 11 6.64 7.74 11.30
CA ILE A 11 7.65 6.92 10.63
C ILE A 11 7.69 7.28 9.15
N MET A 12 8.85 7.69 8.67
CA MET A 12 9.07 8.05 7.28
C MET A 12 10.20 7.21 6.69
N PRO A 13 9.88 6.13 5.92
CA PRO A 13 10.87 5.39 5.17
C PRO A 13 11.31 6.23 3.97
N VAL A 14 12.62 6.29 3.72
CA VAL A 14 13.22 7.20 2.71
C VAL A 14 14.22 6.44 1.85
N TYR A 15 14.06 6.52 0.52
CA TYR A 15 15.03 6.01 -0.44
C TYR A 15 15.05 6.86 -1.70
N ASN A 16 16.18 7.51 -2.00
CA ASN A 16 16.39 8.35 -3.17
C ASN A 16 15.25 9.37 -3.37
N ALA A 17 15.02 10.19 -2.35
CA ALA A 17 13.93 11.17 -2.29
C ALA A 17 14.42 12.62 -2.27
N GLU A 18 15.59 12.92 -2.82
CA GLU A 18 16.24 14.23 -2.81
C GLU A 18 15.29 15.37 -3.20
N LYS A 19 14.40 15.13 -4.18
CA LYS A 19 13.48 16.14 -4.70
C LYS A 19 12.21 16.33 -3.86
N THR A 20 11.92 15.44 -2.94
CA THR A 20 10.60 15.37 -2.27
C THR A 20 10.69 15.39 -0.75
N ILE A 21 11.77 14.84 -0.19
CA ILE A 21 11.92 14.64 1.25
C ILE A 21 11.77 15.92 2.06
N GLU A 22 12.23 17.07 1.56
CA GLU A 22 12.14 18.34 2.27
C GLU A 22 10.69 18.75 2.52
N ARG A 23 9.83 18.70 1.49
CA ARG A 23 8.39 19.02 1.64
C ARG A 23 7.70 18.04 2.59
N ALA A 24 8.08 16.74 2.57
CA ALA A 24 7.52 15.72 3.44
C ALA A 24 7.87 16.01 4.91
N ILE A 25 9.15 16.26 5.22
CA ILE A 25 9.61 16.65 6.56
C ILE A 25 8.89 17.91 7.05
N LEU A 26 8.83 18.96 6.23
CA LEU A 26 8.17 20.22 6.58
C LEU A 26 6.68 20.02 6.87
N SER A 27 5.99 19.13 6.17
CA SER A 27 4.57 18.86 6.44
C SER A 27 4.34 18.25 7.83
N VAL A 28 5.31 17.49 8.34
CA VAL A 28 5.26 16.93 9.70
C VAL A 28 5.70 17.97 10.75
N ILE A 29 6.72 18.76 10.47
CA ILE A 29 7.17 19.83 11.39
C ILE A 29 6.06 20.85 11.59
N ASN A 30 5.32 21.21 10.54
CA ASN A 30 4.28 22.25 10.59
C ASN A 30 2.93 21.79 11.14
N GLN A 31 2.84 20.58 11.70
CA GLN A 31 1.61 20.12 12.34
C GLN A 31 1.23 21.00 13.53
N THR A 32 -0.09 21.17 13.75
CA THR A 32 -0.66 21.85 14.93
C THR A 32 -0.40 21.07 16.22
N TYR A 33 -0.32 19.75 16.13
CA TYR A 33 0.03 18.87 17.23
C TYR A 33 1.54 18.92 17.52
N ASN A 34 1.96 19.07 18.77
CA ASN A 34 3.38 19.27 19.11
C ASN A 34 4.10 18.06 19.68
N ASN A 35 3.39 17.11 20.32
CA ASN A 35 4.04 15.95 20.93
C ASN A 35 4.35 14.86 19.90
N ILE A 36 5.23 15.19 18.96
CA ILE A 36 5.63 14.35 17.83
C ILE A 36 7.10 13.99 17.93
N GLU A 37 7.45 12.76 17.58
CA GLU A 37 8.77 12.40 17.09
C GLU A 37 8.69 11.98 15.62
N LEU A 38 9.56 12.54 14.78
CA LEU A 38 9.72 12.16 13.38
C LEU A 38 10.91 11.21 13.26
N ILE A 39 10.65 10.00 12.79
CA ILE A 39 11.64 8.93 12.62
C ILE A 39 11.93 8.76 11.13
N LEU A 40 13.06 9.30 10.69
CA LEU A 40 13.55 9.21 9.32
C LEU A 40 14.40 7.95 9.16
N ILE A 41 13.95 7.02 8.32
CA ILE A 41 14.67 5.76 8.03
C ILE A 41 15.27 5.85 6.63
N ASN A 42 16.56 6.12 6.53
CA ASN A 42 17.29 6.10 5.27
C ASN A 42 17.57 4.65 4.85
N ASP A 43 16.87 4.17 3.84
CA ASP A 43 17.01 2.81 3.29
C ASP A 43 18.14 2.76 2.23
N GLY A 44 19.32 3.32 2.55
CA GLY A 44 20.51 3.26 1.71
C GLY A 44 20.41 4.15 0.47
N SER A 45 19.95 5.40 0.62
CA SER A 45 19.92 6.38 -0.47
C SER A 45 21.32 6.68 -1.01
N THR A 46 21.40 6.93 -2.32
CA THR A 46 22.65 7.19 -3.06
C THR A 46 22.69 8.57 -3.71
N ASP A 47 21.62 9.36 -3.55
CA ASP A 47 21.50 10.76 -3.99
C ASP A 47 21.71 11.75 -2.83
N GLY A 48 21.32 13.00 -2.98
CA GLY A 48 21.43 14.06 -1.94
C GLY A 48 20.50 13.91 -0.75
N THR A 49 19.66 12.87 -0.69
CA THR A 49 18.64 12.65 0.35
C THR A 49 19.21 12.68 1.77
N GLU A 50 20.33 11.98 2.01
CA GLU A 50 20.93 11.89 3.35
C GLU A 50 21.37 13.26 3.88
N ASN A 51 21.96 14.09 3.03
CA ASN A 51 22.42 15.42 3.41
C ASN A 51 21.24 16.31 3.82
N ILE A 52 20.12 16.23 3.09
CA ILE A 52 18.90 16.97 3.43
C ILE A 52 18.38 16.52 4.80
N MET A 53 18.25 15.20 5.03
CA MET A 53 17.75 14.67 6.30
C MET A 53 18.63 15.13 7.48
N LYS A 54 19.97 15.02 7.35
CA LYS A 54 20.92 15.43 8.40
C LYS A 54 20.85 16.93 8.70
N SER A 55 20.62 17.77 7.70
CA SER A 55 20.49 19.23 7.92
C SER A 55 19.33 19.58 8.88
N TYR A 56 18.26 18.78 8.89
CA TYR A 56 17.14 18.97 9.83
C TYR A 56 17.43 18.54 11.26
N LEU A 57 18.42 17.66 11.48
CA LEU A 57 18.90 17.31 12.83
C LEU A 57 19.72 18.44 13.42
N GLU A 58 20.53 19.12 12.60
CA GLU A 58 21.44 20.18 13.03
C GLU A 58 20.71 21.51 13.26
N LYS A 59 19.72 21.85 12.43
CA LYS A 59 18.97 23.13 12.52
C LYS A 59 18.10 23.26 13.76
N GLY A 60 17.81 22.14 14.43
CA GLY A 60 16.81 22.10 15.49
C GLY A 60 15.36 22.21 14.97
N SER A 61 14.44 21.66 15.70
CA SER A 61 13.02 21.65 15.33
C SER A 61 12.14 21.73 16.58
N LYS A 62 10.90 22.20 16.42
CA LYS A 62 9.89 22.14 17.49
C LYS A 62 9.48 20.72 17.88
N ILE A 63 9.78 19.72 17.03
CA ILE A 63 9.53 18.31 17.26
C ILE A 63 10.85 17.54 17.35
N ASP A 64 10.82 16.35 17.96
CA ASP A 64 11.98 15.45 18.10
C ASP A 64 12.21 14.73 16.75
N ILE A 65 13.34 15.01 16.07
CA ILE A 65 13.68 14.37 14.79
C ILE A 65 14.80 13.35 15.05
N LYS A 66 14.59 12.12 14.56
CA LYS A 66 15.56 11.03 14.66
C LYS A 66 15.89 10.48 13.28
N TYR A 67 17.15 10.17 13.07
CA TYR A 67 17.67 9.59 11.84
C TYR A 67 18.25 8.21 12.10
N TYR A 68 17.88 7.26 11.27
CA TYR A 68 18.45 5.91 11.24
C TYR A 68 18.81 5.54 9.81
N PHE A 69 19.94 4.86 9.68
CA PHE A 69 20.41 4.33 8.38
C PHE A 69 20.33 2.81 8.38
N GLN A 70 19.92 2.25 7.25
CA GLN A 70 20.09 0.83 6.95
C GLN A 70 20.56 0.65 5.50
N LYS A 71 21.23 -0.47 5.23
CA LYS A 71 21.51 -0.88 3.85
C LYS A 71 20.17 -1.16 3.14
N ASN A 72 20.03 -0.71 1.89
CA ASN A 72 18.80 -0.86 1.11
C ASN A 72 18.20 -2.28 1.25
N SER A 73 17.07 -2.36 1.91
CA SER A 73 16.35 -3.59 2.25
C SER A 73 14.87 -3.54 1.90
N GLY A 74 14.43 -2.40 1.38
CA GLY A 74 13.07 -2.13 0.93
C GLY A 74 12.15 -1.52 2.00
N PRO A 75 11.02 -0.94 1.56
CA PRO A 75 10.15 -0.15 2.42
C PRO A 75 9.57 -0.93 3.61
N SER A 76 9.24 -2.20 3.44
CA SER A 76 8.74 -3.06 4.53
C SER A 76 9.73 -3.17 5.70
N ILE A 77 11.02 -3.35 5.40
CA ILE A 77 12.06 -3.45 6.43
C ILE A 77 12.30 -2.09 7.08
N ALA A 78 12.31 -1.01 6.28
CA ALA A 78 12.44 0.35 6.80
C ALA A 78 11.27 0.71 7.73
N LYS A 79 10.02 0.40 7.35
CA LYS A 79 8.84 0.58 8.21
C LYS A 79 8.97 -0.22 9.51
N ASN A 80 9.44 -1.48 9.45
CA ASN A 80 9.66 -2.32 10.64
C ASN A 80 10.73 -1.73 11.57
N LEU A 81 11.83 -1.23 11.02
CA LEU A 81 12.86 -0.56 11.81
C LEU A 81 12.25 0.67 12.52
N GLY A 82 11.46 1.47 11.80
CA GLY A 82 10.76 2.62 12.37
C GLY A 82 9.82 2.24 13.51
N ILE A 83 9.03 1.16 13.37
CA ILE A 83 8.16 0.63 14.44
C ILE A 83 8.99 0.27 15.70
N ASN A 84 10.13 -0.38 15.51
CA ASN A 84 10.99 -0.78 16.64
C ASN A 84 11.63 0.44 17.34
N MET A 85 11.97 1.50 16.59
CA MET A 85 12.59 2.72 17.14
C MET A 85 11.58 3.69 17.74
N ALA A 86 10.30 3.56 17.40
CA ALA A 86 9.22 4.41 17.87
C ALA A 86 9.08 4.37 19.40
N LYS A 87 8.89 5.54 20.02
CA LYS A 87 8.64 5.70 21.47
C LYS A 87 7.25 6.27 21.76
N GLY A 88 6.51 6.67 20.74
CA GLY A 88 5.16 7.19 20.85
C GLY A 88 4.15 6.12 21.26
N GLU A 89 3.04 6.58 21.80
CA GLU A 89 1.87 5.75 22.10
C GLU A 89 1.15 5.33 20.82
N TYR A 90 1.20 6.21 19.81
CA TYR A 90 0.63 5.95 18.49
C TYR A 90 1.70 6.09 17.40
N ILE A 91 1.46 5.38 16.30
CA ILE A 91 2.29 5.40 15.10
C ILE A 91 1.47 5.87 13.91
N LEU A 92 2.06 6.78 13.13
CA LEU A 92 1.61 7.23 11.83
C LEU A 92 2.71 6.96 10.81
N PHE A 93 2.35 6.51 9.61
CA PHE A 93 3.28 6.40 8.49
C PHE A 93 3.08 7.57 7.52
N VAL A 94 4.19 8.13 7.03
CA VAL A 94 4.18 9.17 5.98
C VAL A 94 5.27 8.82 4.97
N ASP A 95 4.91 8.70 3.70
CA ASP A 95 5.88 8.42 2.64
C ASP A 95 6.70 9.67 2.31
N SER A 96 7.97 9.48 1.90
CA SER A 96 8.94 10.57 1.70
C SER A 96 8.67 11.45 0.48
N ASP A 97 7.69 11.12 -0.33
CA ASP A 97 7.26 11.88 -1.51
C ASP A 97 5.88 12.56 -1.33
N ASP A 98 5.24 12.35 -0.17
CA ASP A 98 3.90 12.84 0.14
C ASP A 98 3.91 13.94 1.22
N THR A 99 2.74 14.51 1.51
CA THR A 99 2.55 15.49 2.58
C THR A 99 1.22 15.28 3.30
N ILE A 100 1.09 15.85 4.51
CA ILE A 100 -0.15 15.83 5.29
C ILE A 100 -0.63 17.26 5.58
N SER A 101 -1.95 17.46 5.71
CA SER A 101 -2.54 18.75 6.08
C SER A 101 -2.14 19.14 7.51
N GLU A 102 -2.07 20.45 7.81
CA GLU A 102 -1.51 20.97 9.07
C GLU A 102 -2.20 20.43 10.34
N ASN A 103 -3.49 20.17 10.30
CA ASN A 103 -4.28 19.64 11.42
C ASN A 103 -4.45 18.11 11.39
N TYR A 104 -3.68 17.40 10.55
CA TYR A 104 -3.87 15.98 10.28
C TYR A 104 -3.70 15.13 11.55
N ILE A 105 -2.56 15.29 12.25
CA ILE A 105 -2.24 14.50 13.44
C ILE A 105 -3.18 14.84 14.59
N GLU A 106 -3.41 16.12 14.85
CA GLU A 106 -4.30 16.57 15.91
C GLU A 106 -5.71 16.00 15.76
N SER A 107 -6.26 16.07 14.54
CA SER A 107 -7.59 15.55 14.26
C SER A 107 -7.67 14.03 14.44
N LEU A 108 -6.64 13.28 14.01
CA LEU A 108 -6.60 11.84 14.24
C LEU A 108 -6.52 11.50 15.74
N VAL A 109 -5.76 12.25 16.53
CA VAL A 109 -5.59 12.04 17.98
C VAL A 109 -6.86 12.32 18.76
N ILE A 110 -7.52 13.45 18.50
CA ILE A 110 -8.71 13.87 19.23
C ILE A 110 -9.88 12.87 19.03
N ASN A 111 -9.95 12.26 17.87
CA ASN A 111 -11.02 11.33 17.52
C ASN A 111 -10.70 9.86 17.89
N GLN A 112 -9.58 9.58 18.56
CA GLN A 112 -9.25 8.20 18.98
C GLN A 112 -10.32 7.61 19.88
N LYS A 113 -10.76 6.39 19.54
CA LYS A 113 -11.79 5.65 20.25
C LYS A 113 -11.41 4.17 20.35
N GLU A 114 -11.69 3.55 21.48
CA GLU A 114 -11.41 2.13 21.67
C GLU A 114 -12.19 1.26 20.68
N GLY A 115 -11.56 0.19 20.20
CA GLY A 115 -12.13 -0.73 19.20
C GLY A 115 -12.31 -0.13 17.79
N THR A 116 -11.83 1.10 17.58
CA THR A 116 -11.97 1.82 16.31
C THR A 116 -10.60 2.21 15.74
N ILE A 117 -10.46 2.15 14.43
CA ILE A 117 -9.37 2.80 13.71
C ILE A 117 -9.89 4.13 13.15
N ILE A 118 -9.14 5.19 13.43
CA ILE A 118 -9.43 6.51 12.85
C ILE A 118 -8.53 6.70 11.63
N GLY A 119 -9.16 7.01 10.51
CA GLY A 119 -8.51 7.29 9.24
C GLY A 119 -8.82 8.68 8.70
N ALA A 120 -8.09 9.09 7.69
CA ALA A 120 -8.26 10.35 7.00
C ALA A 120 -8.70 10.17 5.54
N SER A 121 -9.15 11.24 4.92
CA SER A 121 -9.32 11.32 3.48
C SER A 121 -7.98 11.57 2.78
N TYR A 122 -7.90 11.41 1.46
CA TYR A 122 -6.68 11.74 0.71
C TYR A 122 -6.96 12.48 -0.59
N LYS A 123 -5.98 13.25 -1.03
CA LYS A 123 -5.97 13.95 -2.32
C LYS A 123 -4.92 13.33 -3.21
N ILE A 124 -5.27 13.05 -4.46
CA ILE A 124 -4.30 12.67 -5.48
C ILE A 124 -3.81 13.96 -6.15
N ILE A 125 -2.51 14.21 -6.06
CA ILE A 125 -1.87 15.37 -6.68
C ILE A 125 -1.06 14.86 -7.87
N ARG A 126 -1.36 15.36 -9.07
CA ARG A 126 -0.68 15.02 -10.32
C ARG A 126 0.02 16.24 -10.87
N ASP A 127 1.25 16.04 -11.28
CA ASP A 127 2.04 17.06 -11.99
C ASP A 127 1.67 17.07 -13.48
N THR A 128 0.40 17.38 -13.77
CA THR A 128 -0.10 17.52 -15.15
C THR A 128 -0.69 18.91 -15.33
N GLU A 129 -0.54 19.49 -16.52
CA GLU A 129 -1.11 20.78 -16.93
C GLU A 129 -2.65 20.85 -16.80
N LYS A 130 -3.30 19.70 -16.61
CA LYS A 130 -4.71 19.60 -16.24
C LYS A 130 -4.76 19.43 -14.73
N ASN A 131 -5.16 20.47 -14.03
CA ASN A 131 -5.42 20.52 -12.58
C ASN A 131 -6.51 19.51 -12.12
N ASP A 132 -6.36 18.25 -12.45
CA ASP A 132 -7.26 17.17 -12.05
C ASP A 132 -6.79 16.56 -10.71
N ASN A 133 -6.82 17.40 -9.68
CA ASN A 133 -6.55 17.01 -8.30
C ASN A 133 -7.81 16.33 -7.74
N GLY A 134 -7.89 15.02 -7.92
CA GLY A 134 -9.00 14.23 -7.38
C GLY A 134 -8.95 14.17 -5.86
N ILE A 135 -10.00 14.63 -5.19
CA ILE A 135 -10.20 14.37 -3.76
C ILE A 135 -10.95 13.06 -3.63
N ILE A 136 -10.36 12.07 -2.97
CA ILE A 136 -11.05 10.84 -2.62
C ILE A 136 -11.47 10.94 -1.16
N ILE A 137 -12.73 11.26 -0.96
CA ILE A 137 -13.35 11.28 0.36
C ILE A 137 -13.86 9.88 0.64
N THR A 138 -13.28 9.23 1.62
CA THR A 138 -13.79 7.96 2.10
C THR A 138 -14.96 8.28 3.07
N ASN A 139 -16.18 8.25 2.58
CA ASN A 139 -17.36 8.60 3.39
C ASN A 139 -18.00 7.40 4.10
N LYS A 140 -17.49 6.18 3.83
CA LYS A 140 -18.07 4.97 4.42
C LYS A 140 -17.58 4.82 5.85
N ILE A 141 -18.53 4.81 6.78
CA ILE A 141 -18.28 4.38 8.16
C ILE A 141 -18.48 2.88 8.15
N TYR A 142 -17.45 2.15 8.59
CA TYR A 142 -17.54 0.73 8.81
C TYR A 142 -17.79 0.51 10.30
N ASP A 143 -18.85 -0.16 10.63
CA ASP A 143 -19.25 -0.54 12.00
C ASP A 143 -19.31 -2.05 12.24
N ILE A 144 -18.96 -2.81 11.23
CA ILE A 144 -18.89 -4.28 11.28
C ILE A 144 -17.52 -4.76 10.75
N ARG A 145 -16.77 -5.46 11.60
CA ARG A 145 -15.43 -5.99 11.26
C ARG A 145 -15.41 -6.81 9.95
N ASN A 146 -16.39 -7.67 9.77
CA ASN A 146 -16.45 -8.54 8.58
C ASN A 146 -16.65 -7.72 7.30
N GLU A 147 -17.37 -6.63 7.35
CA GLU A 147 -17.54 -5.71 6.21
C GLU A 147 -16.21 -5.04 5.82
N ILE A 148 -15.45 -4.60 6.84
CA ILE A 148 -14.11 -4.03 6.64
C ILE A 148 -13.19 -5.05 5.96
N LEU A 149 -13.12 -6.26 6.53
CA LEU A 149 -12.25 -7.32 6.03
C LEU A 149 -12.65 -7.76 4.62
N ASN A 150 -13.95 -7.86 4.35
CA ASN A 150 -14.47 -8.17 3.01
C ASN A 150 -14.00 -7.12 2.00
N ASP A 151 -14.22 -5.84 2.28
CA ASP A 151 -13.87 -4.77 1.35
C ASP A 151 -12.35 -4.65 1.14
N LEU A 152 -11.53 -4.93 2.16
CA LEU A 152 -10.07 -5.04 2.01
C LEU A 152 -9.67 -6.22 1.11
N VAL A 153 -10.29 -7.38 1.32
CA VAL A 153 -9.99 -8.61 0.56
C VAL A 153 -10.41 -8.49 -0.90
N ILE A 154 -11.59 -7.93 -1.19
CA ILE A 154 -12.06 -7.75 -2.57
C ILE A 154 -11.45 -6.52 -3.27
N GLY A 155 -10.84 -5.62 -2.50
CA GLY A 155 -10.16 -4.42 -3.00
C GLY A 155 -11.08 -3.21 -3.22
N ASN A 156 -12.25 -3.18 -2.59
CA ASN A 156 -13.12 -2.01 -2.54
C ASN A 156 -12.59 -0.97 -1.54
N LEU A 157 -11.92 -1.43 -0.50
CA LEU A 157 -11.23 -0.58 0.47
C LEU A 157 -9.72 -0.70 0.23
N ASN A 158 -9.06 0.44 0.07
CA ASN A 158 -7.60 0.50 -0.01
C ASN A 158 -6.99 0.32 1.38
N GLY A 159 -6.04 -0.61 1.50
CA GLY A 159 -5.33 -0.85 2.74
C GLY A 159 -4.15 0.08 2.97
N PHE A 160 -4.21 1.33 2.52
CA PHE A 160 -3.15 2.32 2.67
C PHE A 160 -2.93 2.67 4.13
N ILE A 161 -1.81 2.26 4.71
CA ILE A 161 -1.52 2.44 6.15
C ILE A 161 -1.29 3.90 6.53
N TRP A 162 -0.85 4.74 5.62
CA TRP A 162 -0.62 6.16 5.85
C TRP A 162 -1.91 6.97 6.11
N LEU A 163 -3.08 6.36 5.88
CA LEU A 163 -4.37 6.96 6.25
C LEU A 163 -4.68 6.87 7.75
N TYR A 164 -4.05 5.96 8.50
CA TYR A 164 -4.52 5.55 9.81
C TYR A 164 -3.52 5.85 10.92
N LEU A 165 -4.05 6.17 12.10
CA LEU A 165 -3.29 6.27 13.33
C LEU A 165 -3.40 4.96 14.11
N PHE A 166 -2.25 4.28 14.30
CA PHE A 166 -2.17 2.98 14.95
C PHE A 166 -1.74 3.11 16.41
N ASN A 167 -2.42 2.43 17.33
CA ASN A 167 -1.95 2.27 18.70
C ASN A 167 -0.74 1.31 18.70
N LYS A 168 0.40 1.74 19.24
CA LYS A 168 1.66 0.99 19.21
C LYS A 168 1.59 -0.32 19.98
N GLU A 169 0.96 -0.34 21.16
CA GLU A 169 0.82 -1.58 21.94
C GLU A 169 0.04 -2.65 21.18
N LYS A 170 -0.97 -2.23 20.42
CA LYS A 170 -1.78 -3.10 19.56
C LYS A 170 -1.03 -3.59 18.32
N MET A 171 0.15 -3.05 18.02
CA MET A 171 1.03 -3.52 16.94
C MET A 171 2.00 -4.63 17.37
N LYS A 172 1.96 -5.05 18.63
CA LYS A 172 2.86 -6.10 19.14
C LYS A 172 2.76 -7.37 18.29
N ASN A 173 3.90 -7.85 17.78
CA ASN A 173 4.02 -8.99 16.88
C ASN A 173 3.38 -8.79 15.48
N ILE A 174 3.06 -7.55 15.09
CA ILE A 174 2.57 -7.22 13.75
C ILE A 174 3.67 -6.47 13.01
N TYR A 175 4.17 -7.08 11.94
CA TYR A 175 5.25 -6.54 11.11
C TYR A 175 4.90 -6.66 9.64
N PHE A 176 5.51 -5.78 8.83
CA PHE A 176 5.49 -5.91 7.37
C PHE A 176 6.33 -7.11 6.94
N GLU A 177 5.80 -7.88 6.00
CA GLU A 177 6.49 -9.04 5.46
C GLU A 177 7.58 -8.64 4.48
N LYS A 178 8.79 -9.17 4.70
CA LYS A 178 9.99 -8.86 3.88
C LYS A 178 9.80 -9.22 2.40
N ASP A 179 9.11 -10.32 2.14
CA ASP A 179 9.01 -10.90 0.79
C ASP A 179 7.78 -10.39 0.02
N ILE A 180 6.99 -9.50 0.64
CA ILE A 180 5.80 -8.93 0.05
C ILE A 180 6.10 -7.50 -0.43
N ARG A 181 5.92 -7.27 -1.74
CA ARG A 181 6.10 -5.96 -2.38
C ARG A 181 4.79 -5.31 -2.85
N TYR A 182 3.72 -6.08 -2.88
CA TYR A 182 2.38 -5.63 -3.27
C TYR A 182 1.40 -6.02 -2.18
N MET A 183 0.52 -5.10 -1.82
CA MET A 183 -0.47 -5.27 -0.76
C MET A 183 0.16 -5.52 0.63
N GLU A 184 1.42 -5.14 0.85
CA GLU A 184 2.07 -5.25 2.16
C GLU A 184 1.32 -4.45 3.21
N ASP A 185 0.84 -3.26 2.83
CA ASP A 185 0.04 -2.38 3.66
C ASP A 185 -1.32 -2.99 3.99
N THR A 186 -2.01 -3.54 2.98
CA THR A 186 -3.28 -4.25 3.17
C THR A 186 -3.13 -5.46 4.10
N LEU A 187 -2.07 -6.25 3.91
CA LEU A 187 -1.77 -7.40 4.76
C LEU A 187 -1.52 -6.96 6.22
N PHE A 188 -0.75 -5.88 6.41
CA PHE A 188 -0.49 -5.30 7.72
C PHE A 188 -1.79 -4.83 8.39
N LEU A 189 -2.63 -4.10 7.67
CA LEU A 189 -3.90 -3.60 8.18
C LEU A 189 -4.86 -4.74 8.55
N ILE A 190 -4.96 -5.79 7.74
CA ILE A 190 -5.78 -6.98 8.04
C ILE A 190 -5.28 -7.66 9.31
N LYS A 191 -3.95 -7.87 9.46
CA LYS A 191 -3.37 -8.41 10.69
C LYS A 191 -3.74 -7.56 11.90
N TYR A 192 -3.63 -6.23 11.78
CA TYR A 192 -3.97 -5.31 12.86
C TYR A 192 -5.44 -5.40 13.27
N ILE A 193 -6.35 -5.45 12.31
CA ILE A 193 -7.80 -5.56 12.54
C ILE A 193 -8.14 -6.88 13.23
N ILE A 194 -7.62 -8.00 12.73
CA ILE A 194 -7.92 -9.34 13.27
C ILE A 194 -7.36 -9.48 14.68
N ASN A 195 -6.07 -9.16 14.89
CA ASN A 195 -5.41 -9.39 16.18
C ASN A 195 -5.95 -8.51 17.31
N ASN A 196 -6.53 -7.37 16.97
CA ASN A 196 -7.03 -6.41 17.97
C ASN A 196 -8.55 -6.31 18.03
N ASN A 197 -9.27 -7.21 17.36
CA ASN A 197 -10.74 -7.21 17.31
C ASN A 197 -11.32 -5.82 16.96
N ILE A 198 -10.73 -5.15 15.97
CA ILE A 198 -11.22 -3.85 15.50
C ILE A 198 -12.54 -4.08 14.79
N ASN A 199 -13.57 -3.36 15.23
CA ASN A 199 -14.91 -3.46 14.67
C ASN A 199 -15.26 -2.28 13.78
N ASN A 200 -14.63 -1.12 13.99
CA ASN A 200 -15.00 0.12 13.33
C ASN A 200 -13.81 0.77 12.63
N ILE A 201 -14.05 1.36 11.46
CA ILE A 201 -13.19 2.36 10.83
C ILE A 201 -14.02 3.63 10.60
N ILE A 202 -13.50 4.75 11.09
CA ILE A 202 -14.11 6.07 10.90
C ILE A 202 -13.14 6.94 10.11
N TYR A 203 -13.59 7.47 8.97
CA TYR A 203 -12.81 8.39 8.15
C TYR A 203 -13.20 9.82 8.46
N LEU A 204 -12.21 10.63 8.83
CA LEU A 204 -12.38 12.05 9.06
C LEU A 204 -12.41 12.79 7.72
N LYS A 205 -13.38 13.70 7.60
CA LYS A 205 -13.46 14.65 6.50
C LYS A 205 -12.56 15.85 6.81
N ASP A 206 -12.25 16.64 5.81
CA ASP A 206 -11.52 17.91 5.94
C ASP A 206 -10.07 17.81 6.45
N ILE A 207 -9.54 16.60 6.60
CA ILE A 207 -8.11 16.35 6.78
C ILE A 207 -7.61 15.43 5.67
N TYR A 208 -6.47 15.77 5.10
CA TYR A 208 -6.01 15.11 3.88
C TYR A 208 -4.57 14.66 3.99
N TYR A 209 -4.37 13.41 3.55
CA TYR A 209 -3.09 12.94 3.08
C TYR A 209 -2.95 13.34 1.61
N ASN A 210 -1.91 14.06 1.25
CA ASN A 210 -1.67 14.50 -0.12
C ASN A 210 -0.73 13.49 -0.81
N TYR A 211 -1.33 12.62 -1.63
CA TYR A 211 -0.62 11.58 -2.38
C TYR A 211 -0.16 12.11 -3.73
N TYR A 212 1.16 12.23 -3.92
CA TYR A 212 1.76 12.73 -5.16
C TYR A 212 2.04 11.60 -6.13
N GLN A 213 1.33 11.55 -7.25
CA GLN A 213 1.57 10.58 -8.31
C GLN A 213 2.62 11.09 -9.28
N THR A 214 3.78 10.44 -9.31
CA THR A 214 4.85 10.69 -10.29
C THR A 214 4.91 9.55 -11.31
N ASP A 215 5.34 9.84 -12.55
CA ASP A 215 5.45 8.84 -13.63
C ASP A 215 6.43 7.70 -13.34
N GLY A 216 7.29 7.84 -12.33
CA GLY A 216 8.28 6.85 -11.88
C GLY A 216 7.85 5.90 -10.78
N SER A 217 6.58 5.92 -10.35
CA SER A 217 6.05 5.08 -9.28
C SER A 217 6.38 3.59 -9.48
N ILE A 218 6.74 2.90 -8.39
CA ILE A 218 7.11 1.47 -8.34
C ILE A 218 6.06 0.57 -9.00
N THR A 219 4.80 0.98 -8.98
CA THR A 219 3.65 0.25 -9.55
C THR A 219 3.62 0.23 -11.07
N ASN A 220 4.34 1.12 -11.76
CA ASN A 220 4.29 1.27 -13.22
C ASN A 220 5.45 0.62 -13.99
N ASN A 221 6.40 -0.05 -13.32
CA ASN A 221 7.58 -0.61 -13.98
C ASN A 221 7.28 -1.93 -14.68
N THR A 222 7.12 -1.89 -16.02
CA THR A 222 6.80 -3.04 -16.87
C THR A 222 7.89 -4.12 -16.90
N ASN A 223 9.15 -3.80 -16.58
CA ASN A 223 10.25 -4.77 -16.56
C ASN A 223 10.18 -5.75 -15.38
N LYS A 224 9.21 -5.57 -14.47
CA LYS A 224 9.02 -6.40 -13.28
C LYS A 224 7.71 -7.21 -13.30
N ILE A 225 7.09 -7.39 -14.46
CA ILE A 225 5.76 -8.02 -14.62
C ILE A 225 5.65 -9.35 -13.85
N ILE A 226 6.60 -10.26 -14.04
CA ILE A 226 6.59 -11.58 -13.39
C ILE A 226 6.66 -11.42 -11.88
N LYS A 227 7.63 -10.63 -11.40
CA LYS A 227 7.80 -10.37 -9.96
C LYS A 227 6.55 -9.75 -9.33
N ASN A 228 5.87 -8.87 -10.06
CA ASN A 228 4.63 -8.23 -9.61
C ASN A 228 3.49 -9.24 -9.46
N ILE A 229 3.31 -10.12 -10.45
CA ILE A 229 2.29 -11.18 -10.40
C ILE A 229 2.56 -12.14 -9.25
N LEU A 230 3.81 -12.59 -9.09
CA LEU A 230 4.20 -13.50 -8.02
C LEU A 230 4.01 -12.87 -6.62
N SER A 231 4.50 -11.64 -6.43
CA SER A 231 4.37 -10.93 -5.15
C SER A 231 2.91 -10.72 -4.77
N PHE A 232 2.09 -10.25 -5.71
CA PHE A 232 0.65 -10.07 -5.47
C PHE A 232 -0.06 -11.39 -5.13
N THR A 233 0.24 -12.47 -5.87
CA THR A 233 -0.34 -13.79 -5.62
C THR A 233 0.03 -14.29 -4.23
N ASN A 234 1.29 -14.11 -3.82
CA ASN A 234 1.75 -14.49 -2.49
C ASN A 234 1.08 -13.66 -1.39
N SER A 235 0.85 -12.36 -1.63
CA SER A 235 0.14 -11.51 -0.67
C SER A 235 -1.28 -12.00 -0.43
N ILE A 236 -2.02 -12.30 -1.49
CA ILE A 236 -3.39 -12.80 -1.38
C ILE A 236 -3.42 -14.17 -0.67
N ARG A 237 -2.49 -15.08 -0.97
CA ARG A 237 -2.38 -16.36 -0.27
C ARG A 237 -2.09 -16.17 1.23
N LYS A 238 -1.21 -15.24 1.58
CA LYS A 238 -0.94 -14.92 2.99
C LYS A 238 -2.16 -14.33 3.68
N ILE A 239 -2.90 -13.42 3.03
CA ILE A 239 -4.17 -12.89 3.56
C ILE A 239 -5.15 -14.03 3.84
N GLU A 240 -5.33 -14.96 2.90
CA GLU A 240 -6.21 -16.12 3.07
C GLU A 240 -5.80 -16.99 4.27
N ASN A 241 -4.49 -17.16 4.49
CA ASN A 241 -3.96 -17.99 5.58
C ASN A 241 -4.10 -17.35 6.97
N ILE A 242 -4.06 -16.03 7.08
CA ILE A 242 -4.22 -15.34 8.38
C ILE A 242 -5.68 -15.20 8.81
N ILE A 243 -6.64 -15.36 7.89
CA ILE A 243 -8.06 -15.36 8.24
C ILE A 243 -8.34 -16.56 9.15
N PRO A 244 -8.92 -16.36 10.35
CA PRO A 244 -9.23 -17.44 11.28
C PRO A 244 -10.11 -18.53 10.66
N LYS A 245 -9.95 -19.77 11.07
CA LYS A 245 -10.72 -20.91 10.52
C LYS A 245 -12.22 -20.76 10.77
N GLU A 246 -12.57 -20.10 11.84
CA GLU A 246 -13.93 -19.80 12.29
C GLU A 246 -14.66 -18.84 11.34
N GLU A 247 -13.92 -17.97 10.66
CA GLU A 247 -14.43 -16.97 9.69
C GLU A 247 -14.69 -17.61 8.31
N LYS A 248 -15.58 -18.61 8.27
CA LYS A 248 -15.86 -19.42 7.06
C LYS A 248 -16.33 -18.57 5.88
N GLU A 249 -17.24 -17.62 6.13
CA GLU A 249 -17.78 -16.73 5.10
C GLU A 249 -16.67 -15.85 4.49
N LEU A 250 -15.84 -15.23 5.34
CA LEU A 250 -14.72 -14.40 4.88
C LEU A 250 -13.70 -15.22 4.07
N LYS A 251 -13.42 -16.46 4.48
CA LYS A 251 -12.57 -17.37 3.71
C LYS A 251 -13.13 -17.67 2.32
N GLU A 252 -14.42 -17.93 2.20
CA GLU A 252 -15.05 -18.16 0.89
C GLU A 252 -15.02 -16.90 0.02
N ILE A 253 -15.24 -15.72 0.59
CA ILE A 253 -15.09 -14.45 -0.13
C ILE A 253 -13.65 -14.26 -0.59
N CYS A 254 -12.66 -14.55 0.27
CA CYS A 254 -11.24 -14.46 -0.09
C CYS A 254 -10.90 -15.38 -1.26
N LYS A 255 -11.33 -16.63 -1.24
CA LYS A 255 -11.14 -17.59 -2.34
C LYS A 255 -11.76 -17.10 -3.64
N LYS A 256 -13.03 -16.65 -3.60
CA LYS A 256 -13.73 -16.12 -4.78
C LYS A 256 -13.04 -14.88 -5.35
N SER A 257 -12.60 -13.96 -4.49
CA SER A 257 -11.94 -12.74 -4.92
C SER A 257 -10.53 -12.98 -5.43
N ARG A 258 -9.79 -13.94 -4.85
CA ARG A 258 -8.42 -14.30 -5.23
C ARG A 258 -8.29 -14.54 -6.72
N ALA A 259 -9.07 -15.45 -7.25
CA ALA A 259 -8.99 -15.85 -8.64
C ALA A 259 -9.27 -14.66 -9.57
N ASN A 260 -10.30 -13.86 -9.27
CA ASN A 260 -10.65 -12.69 -10.06
C ASN A 260 -9.57 -11.59 -10.00
N ARG A 261 -9.02 -11.30 -8.82
CA ARG A 261 -7.98 -10.28 -8.64
C ARG A 261 -6.67 -10.66 -9.33
N ILE A 262 -6.22 -11.92 -9.17
CA ILE A 262 -5.00 -12.41 -9.84
C ILE A 262 -5.19 -12.41 -11.36
N SER A 263 -6.34 -12.86 -11.85
CA SER A 263 -6.63 -12.83 -13.30
C SER A 263 -6.61 -11.41 -13.86
N LYS A 264 -7.23 -10.45 -13.18
CA LYS A 264 -7.22 -9.04 -13.56
C LYS A 264 -5.82 -8.44 -13.53
N LEU A 265 -5.01 -8.80 -12.53
CA LEU A 265 -3.62 -8.37 -12.46
C LEU A 265 -2.80 -8.93 -13.62
N ILE A 266 -2.94 -10.22 -13.94
CA ILE A 266 -2.29 -10.85 -15.08
C ILE A 266 -2.68 -10.10 -16.36
N GLU A 267 -3.97 -9.87 -16.59
CA GLU A 267 -4.44 -9.13 -17.75
C GLU A 267 -3.80 -7.75 -17.87
N ASN A 268 -3.80 -6.99 -16.79
CA ASN A 268 -3.25 -5.63 -16.77
C ASN A 268 -1.73 -5.58 -16.98
N ASN A 269 -1.00 -6.58 -16.53
CA ASN A 269 0.44 -6.63 -16.70
C ASN A 269 0.83 -7.23 -18.06
N VAL A 270 0.17 -8.31 -18.47
CA VAL A 270 0.47 -9.00 -19.73
C VAL A 270 0.13 -8.11 -20.93
N SER A 271 -0.93 -7.31 -20.87
CA SER A 271 -1.25 -6.34 -21.93
C SER A 271 -0.16 -5.28 -22.15
N LYS A 272 0.68 -5.02 -21.17
CA LYS A 272 1.80 -4.08 -21.25
C LYS A 272 3.08 -4.69 -21.86
N ILE A 273 3.12 -5.98 -22.11
CA ILE A 273 4.29 -6.66 -22.69
C ILE A 273 4.44 -6.25 -24.16
N LYS A 274 5.46 -5.45 -24.44
CA LYS A 274 5.82 -5.00 -25.81
C LYS A 274 7.07 -5.68 -26.35
N GLU A 275 7.80 -6.40 -25.50
CA GLU A 275 9.07 -7.04 -25.88
C GLU A 275 8.95 -8.57 -25.92
N ARG A 276 9.43 -9.17 -27.01
CA ARG A 276 9.44 -10.63 -27.21
C ARG A 276 10.18 -11.37 -26.10
N LYS A 277 11.26 -10.76 -25.54
CA LYS A 277 12.04 -11.34 -24.46
C LYS A 277 11.21 -11.50 -23.19
N ILE A 278 10.49 -10.45 -22.79
CA ILE A 278 9.63 -10.44 -21.60
C ILE A 278 8.49 -11.46 -21.75
N LEU A 279 7.87 -11.54 -22.94
CA LEU A 279 6.84 -12.57 -23.20
C LEU A 279 7.40 -13.98 -23.03
N LYS A 280 8.60 -14.26 -23.57
CA LYS A 280 9.24 -15.57 -23.43
C LYS A 280 9.55 -15.90 -21.97
N GLU A 281 10.03 -14.95 -21.18
CA GLU A 281 10.28 -15.12 -19.75
C GLU A 281 8.99 -15.44 -19.00
N TYR A 282 7.89 -14.69 -19.28
CA TYR A 282 6.56 -14.94 -18.72
C TYR A 282 6.07 -16.36 -19.05
N GLN A 283 6.16 -16.78 -20.32
CA GLN A 283 5.70 -18.09 -20.80
C GLN A 283 6.54 -19.26 -20.27
N LYS A 284 7.82 -19.02 -19.92
CA LYS A 284 8.72 -20.05 -19.39
C LYS A 284 8.70 -20.17 -17.87
N SER A 285 8.20 -19.16 -17.14
CA SER A 285 8.15 -19.19 -15.67
C SER A 285 7.25 -20.33 -15.18
N GLU A 286 7.82 -21.28 -14.44
CA GLU A 286 7.08 -22.41 -13.88
C GLU A 286 6.08 -21.92 -12.83
N GLU A 287 6.42 -20.89 -12.05
CA GLU A 287 5.53 -20.31 -11.04
C GLU A 287 4.30 -19.68 -11.71
N ILE A 288 4.49 -18.96 -12.84
CA ILE A 288 3.36 -18.38 -13.60
C ILE A 288 2.50 -19.50 -14.20
N LYS A 289 3.10 -20.55 -14.75
CA LYS A 289 2.36 -21.71 -15.27
C LYS A 289 1.49 -22.34 -14.18
N GLN A 290 2.04 -22.52 -12.98
CA GLN A 290 1.31 -23.08 -11.86
C GLN A 290 0.13 -22.20 -11.45
N ILE A 291 0.35 -20.87 -11.34
CA ILE A 291 -0.72 -19.91 -11.03
C ILE A 291 -1.84 -19.97 -12.09
N ILE A 292 -1.47 -19.99 -13.35
CA ILE A 292 -2.43 -20.03 -14.46
C ILE A 292 -3.20 -21.36 -14.48
N LYS A 293 -2.55 -22.47 -14.18
CA LYS A 293 -3.22 -23.77 -14.04
C LYS A 293 -4.29 -23.72 -12.95
N GLU A 294 -3.92 -23.22 -11.76
CA GLU A 294 -4.88 -23.05 -10.66
C GLU A 294 -6.07 -22.16 -11.06
N LEU A 295 -5.82 -21.05 -11.76
CA LEU A 295 -6.89 -20.16 -12.24
C LEU A 295 -7.80 -20.81 -13.29
N ILE A 296 -7.26 -21.63 -14.18
CA ILE A 296 -8.05 -22.36 -15.20
C ILE A 296 -8.96 -23.40 -14.54
N GLU A 297 -8.49 -24.05 -13.47
CA GLU A 297 -9.24 -25.04 -12.73
C GLU A 297 -10.29 -24.38 -11.80
N ASP A 298 -10.11 -23.11 -11.43
CA ASP A 298 -11.00 -22.39 -10.51
C ASP A 298 -12.40 -22.16 -11.14
N CYS A 299 -13.46 -22.59 -10.46
CA CYS A 299 -14.85 -22.46 -10.93
C CYS A 299 -15.33 -20.99 -10.94
N ASN A 300 -14.71 -20.09 -10.20
CA ASN A 300 -15.07 -18.68 -10.13
C ASN A 300 -14.57 -17.88 -11.36
N ILE A 301 -13.72 -18.45 -12.21
CA ILE A 301 -13.18 -17.80 -13.40
C ILE A 301 -14.07 -18.06 -14.61
N LYS A 302 -14.50 -16.98 -15.27
CA LYS A 302 -15.32 -17.04 -16.50
C LYS A 302 -14.56 -17.74 -17.64
N SER A 303 -15.27 -18.53 -18.45
CA SER A 303 -14.68 -19.31 -19.57
C SER A 303 -13.85 -18.48 -20.53
N GLY A 304 -14.29 -17.26 -20.88
CA GLY A 304 -13.53 -16.34 -21.72
C GLY A 304 -12.19 -15.91 -21.12
N TYR A 305 -12.11 -15.82 -19.80
CA TYR A 305 -10.86 -15.53 -19.10
C TYR A 305 -9.91 -16.73 -19.10
N LYS A 306 -10.45 -17.93 -18.91
CA LYS A 306 -9.66 -19.18 -19.01
C LYS A 306 -9.03 -19.33 -20.40
N LEU A 307 -9.79 -19.00 -21.45
CA LEU A 307 -9.28 -18.99 -22.81
C LEU A 307 -8.17 -17.94 -23.00
N TYR A 308 -8.37 -16.74 -22.49
CA TYR A 308 -7.35 -15.68 -22.48
C TYR A 308 -6.04 -16.13 -21.82
N LEU A 309 -6.11 -16.72 -20.62
CA LEU A 309 -4.94 -17.20 -19.89
C LEU A 309 -4.19 -18.29 -20.68
N LYS A 310 -4.92 -19.27 -21.24
CA LYS A 310 -4.34 -20.29 -22.12
C LYS A 310 -3.64 -19.67 -23.33
N PHE A 311 -4.29 -18.68 -23.96
CA PHE A 311 -3.73 -18.00 -25.13
C PHE A 311 -2.44 -17.25 -24.77
N THR A 312 -2.38 -16.51 -23.68
CA THR A 312 -1.16 -15.75 -23.28
C THR A 312 0.02 -16.64 -23.04
N MET A 313 -0.19 -17.87 -22.57
CA MET A 313 0.89 -18.84 -22.30
C MET A 313 1.46 -19.51 -23.55
N ASN A 314 0.65 -19.67 -24.60
CA ASN A 314 1.00 -20.54 -25.72
C ASN A 314 1.10 -19.79 -27.06
N SER A 315 0.73 -18.52 -27.13
CA SER A 315 0.68 -17.79 -28.39
C SER A 315 2.05 -17.31 -28.87
N PRO A 316 2.35 -17.36 -30.16
CA PRO A 316 3.49 -16.68 -30.77
C PRO A 316 3.41 -15.17 -30.56
N TYR A 317 4.56 -14.52 -30.45
CA TYR A 317 4.66 -13.09 -30.12
C TYR A 317 3.80 -12.17 -31.00
N ILE A 318 3.77 -12.39 -32.32
CA ILE A 318 3.00 -11.57 -33.26
C ILE A 318 1.51 -11.71 -33.02
N LEU A 319 1.01 -12.95 -32.83
CA LEU A 319 -0.39 -13.22 -32.55
C LEU A 319 -0.79 -12.66 -31.19
N PHE A 320 0.10 -12.73 -30.20
CA PHE A 320 -0.07 -12.14 -28.90
C PHE A 320 -0.29 -10.61 -29.00
N LEU A 321 0.58 -9.87 -29.68
CA LEU A 321 0.45 -8.43 -29.84
C LEU A 321 -0.85 -8.03 -30.57
N SER A 322 -1.20 -8.75 -31.62
CA SER A 322 -2.43 -8.52 -32.38
C SER A 322 -3.67 -8.71 -31.49
N TYR A 323 -3.70 -9.76 -30.72
CA TYR A 323 -4.80 -10.04 -29.78
C TYR A 323 -4.92 -8.97 -28.69
N VAL A 324 -3.79 -8.56 -28.07
CA VAL A 324 -3.79 -7.50 -27.05
C VAL A 324 -4.36 -6.20 -27.63
N LYS A 325 -3.92 -5.81 -28.85
CA LYS A 325 -4.41 -4.61 -29.52
C LYS A 325 -5.92 -4.65 -29.81
N ILE A 326 -6.41 -5.77 -30.32
CA ILE A 326 -7.86 -5.97 -30.57
C ILE A 326 -8.65 -5.84 -29.25
N ARG A 327 -8.17 -6.45 -28.19
CA ARG A 327 -8.84 -6.42 -26.88
C ARG A 327 -8.87 -5.01 -26.27
N GLU A 328 -7.81 -4.21 -26.44
CA GLU A 328 -7.80 -2.80 -26.03
C GLU A 328 -8.84 -1.96 -26.80
N ILE A 329 -8.97 -2.21 -28.11
CA ILE A 329 -9.99 -1.53 -28.93
C ILE A 329 -11.39 -1.89 -28.43
N LEU A 330 -11.67 -3.17 -28.21
CA LEU A 330 -12.97 -3.63 -27.71
C LEU A 330 -13.32 -3.11 -26.33
N LYS A 331 -12.32 -2.86 -25.46
CA LYS A 331 -12.54 -2.23 -24.15
C LYS A 331 -12.92 -0.75 -24.25
N LYS A 332 -12.41 -0.04 -25.25
CA LYS A 332 -12.74 1.38 -25.49
C LYS A 332 -14.12 1.59 -26.14
N MET A 333 -14.69 0.55 -26.71
CA MET A 333 -16.02 0.57 -27.34
C MET A 333 -17.17 0.21 -26.38
N LYS A 334 -16.84 -0.20 -25.15
CA LYS A 334 -17.78 -0.43 -24.04
C LYS A 334 -17.74 0.71 -23.04
#